data_b513db2dba633f904e45997bdf855c92
#
_entry.id   b513db2dba633f904e45997bdf855c92
#
_cell.length_a   1.000
_cell.length_b   1.000
_cell.length_c   1.000
_cell.angle_alpha   90.00
_cell.angle_beta   90.00
_cell.angle_gamma   90.00
#
_symmetry.space_group_name_H-M   'P 1'
#
loop_
_entity.id
_entity.type
_entity.pdbx_description
1 polymer ?
#
loop_
_entity_poly.entity_id
_entity_poly.type
_entity_poly.pdbx_seq_one_letter_code
_entity_poly.pdbx_strand_id
1 'polypeptide(L)'
;EAMAKRRIGVGFTGMGNTLAMLCLRYDLPEGRTMAARIAECMRDAAYAASVDLARERGVFPQFDATGYLAEGTFASRLPESLQAAIRAHGIRNSHLLSIAPTGTVSLAFADNASNGIEPPFSWMYKRKKRESDGSTTEYAVEDHAWRLYRELGGDVNALPDYFVSALAMSAQDHIAMMEAVQPFVDTAISKTVNIPAD
;
A
#
# COMPACT_ATOMS: atom_id res chain seq x y z
N GLU A 1 25.34 9.24 -2.52
CA GLU A 1 24.57 8.39 -1.59
C GLU A 1 23.64 7.44 -2.35
N ALA A 2 22.80 7.90 -3.28
CA ALA A 2 21.84 7.06 -4.02
C ALA A 2 22.51 5.86 -4.71
N MET A 3 23.61 6.07 -5.43
CA MET A 3 24.37 5.02 -6.11
C MET A 3 24.99 4.00 -5.15
N ALA A 4 25.38 4.43 -3.94
CA ALA A 4 26.02 3.56 -2.96
C ALA A 4 25.05 2.58 -2.29
N LYS A 5 23.79 2.99 -2.10
CA LYS A 5 22.75 2.22 -1.38
C LYS A 5 21.68 1.64 -2.32
N ARG A 6 21.45 2.25 -3.48
CA ARG A 6 20.42 1.85 -4.45
C ARG A 6 19.05 1.59 -3.83
N ARG A 7 18.61 2.49 -2.95
CA ARG A 7 17.27 2.43 -2.35
C ARG A 7 16.20 2.60 -3.42
N ILE A 8 15.14 1.82 -3.33
CA ILE A 8 13.92 1.96 -4.12
C ILE A 8 12.71 1.94 -3.17
N GLY A 9 11.53 2.24 -3.68
CA GLY A 9 10.27 2.16 -2.95
C GLY A 9 9.24 1.44 -3.79
N VAL A 10 9.09 0.14 -3.59
CA VAL A 10 8.00 -0.66 -4.15
C VAL A 10 6.85 -0.62 -3.16
N GLY A 11 5.65 -0.38 -3.63
CA GLY A 11 4.46 -0.30 -2.81
C GLY A 11 3.21 -0.61 -3.62
N PHE A 12 2.07 -0.45 -3.01
CA PHE A 12 0.76 -0.63 -3.63
C PHE A 12 -0.08 0.63 -3.49
N THR A 13 -1.13 0.72 -4.30
CA THR A 13 -2.27 1.62 -4.12
C THR A 13 -3.55 0.81 -4.13
N GLY A 14 -4.64 1.34 -3.59
CA GLY A 14 -5.94 0.68 -3.64
C GLY A 14 -6.16 -0.41 -2.59
N MET A 15 -5.48 -0.39 -1.43
CA MET A 15 -5.70 -1.39 -0.38
C MET A 15 -7.15 -1.39 0.09
N GLY A 16 -7.74 -0.22 0.34
CA GLY A 16 -9.15 -0.11 0.74
C GLY A 16 -10.12 -0.70 -0.29
N ASN A 17 -9.88 -0.41 -1.58
CA ASN A 17 -10.66 -1.00 -2.67
C ASN A 17 -10.49 -2.52 -2.76
N THR A 18 -9.25 -3.00 -2.63
CA THR A 18 -8.96 -4.44 -2.66
C THR A 18 -9.73 -5.18 -1.57
N LEU A 19 -9.76 -4.65 -0.36
CA LEU A 19 -10.52 -5.25 0.74
C LEU A 19 -12.03 -5.23 0.47
N ALA A 20 -12.58 -4.11 -0.01
CA ALA A 20 -14.00 -4.03 -0.38
C ALA A 20 -14.37 -5.02 -1.49
N MET A 21 -13.55 -5.16 -2.53
CA MET A 21 -13.75 -6.13 -3.60
C MET A 21 -13.63 -7.60 -3.13
N LEU A 22 -12.89 -7.85 -2.05
CA LEU A 22 -12.82 -9.15 -1.39
C LEU A 22 -13.94 -9.35 -0.34
N CYS A 23 -14.89 -8.43 -0.25
CA CYS A 23 -15.97 -8.41 0.75
C CYS A 23 -15.44 -8.42 2.21
N LEU A 24 -14.29 -7.77 2.44
CA LEU A 24 -13.66 -7.66 3.75
C LEU A 24 -13.75 -6.21 4.26
N ARG A 25 -14.17 -6.05 5.50
CA ARG A 25 -14.16 -4.74 6.14
C ARG A 25 -12.73 -4.34 6.48
N TYR A 26 -12.40 -3.09 6.16
CA TYR A 26 -11.08 -2.51 6.42
C TYR A 26 -10.77 -2.41 7.93
N ASP A 27 -11.77 -2.11 8.74
CA ASP A 27 -11.70 -1.85 10.19
C ASP A 27 -11.77 -3.12 11.06
N LEU A 28 -11.94 -4.31 10.46
CA LEU A 28 -12.03 -5.57 11.20
C LEU A 28 -10.75 -6.41 11.08
N PRO A 29 -10.54 -7.37 12.00
CA PRO A 29 -9.36 -8.22 12.01
C PRO A 29 -9.11 -8.99 10.71
N GLU A 30 -10.16 -9.44 10.02
CA GLU A 30 -10.07 -10.19 8.77
C GLU A 30 -9.47 -9.34 7.64
N GLY A 31 -9.90 -8.07 7.54
CA GLY A 31 -9.35 -7.11 6.59
C GLY A 31 -7.88 -6.82 6.87
N ARG A 32 -7.52 -6.59 8.13
CA ARG A 32 -6.12 -6.38 8.56
C ARG A 32 -5.25 -7.59 8.29
N THR A 33 -5.77 -8.80 8.53
CA THR A 33 -5.05 -10.05 8.22
C THR A 33 -4.80 -10.19 6.73
N MET A 34 -5.79 -9.87 5.88
CA MET A 34 -5.61 -9.91 4.44
C MET A 34 -4.59 -8.86 3.96
N ALA A 35 -4.64 -7.64 4.47
CA ALA A 35 -3.68 -6.59 4.15
C ALA A 35 -2.25 -6.99 4.56
N ALA A 36 -2.07 -7.60 5.72
CA ALA A 36 -0.80 -8.15 6.17
C ALA A 36 -0.27 -9.24 5.21
N ARG A 37 -1.12 -10.18 4.79
CA ARG A 37 -0.75 -11.22 3.81
C ARG A 37 -0.34 -10.65 2.45
N ILE A 38 -1.03 -9.63 1.97
CA ILE A 38 -0.67 -8.92 0.72
C ILE A 38 0.71 -8.27 0.87
N ALA A 39 0.95 -7.57 1.98
CA ALA A 39 2.22 -6.92 2.25
C ALA A 39 3.37 -7.93 2.43
N GLU A 40 3.11 -9.06 3.08
CA GLU A 40 4.07 -10.16 3.24
C GLU A 40 4.47 -10.75 1.87
N CYS A 41 3.50 -11.05 1.03
CA CYS A 41 3.75 -11.56 -0.32
C CYS A 41 4.58 -10.56 -1.15
N MET A 42 4.25 -9.27 -1.09
CA MET A 42 4.99 -8.20 -1.77
C MET A 42 6.43 -8.13 -1.24
N ARG A 43 6.64 -8.20 0.08
CA ARG A 43 7.96 -8.22 0.72
C ARG A 43 8.81 -9.37 0.19
N ASP A 44 8.29 -10.57 0.25
CA ASP A 44 9.04 -11.77 -0.11
C ASP A 44 9.41 -11.78 -1.60
N ALA A 45 8.47 -11.40 -2.47
CA ALA A 45 8.71 -11.29 -3.90
C ALA A 45 9.74 -10.19 -4.25
N ALA A 46 9.64 -9.01 -3.61
CA ALA A 46 10.57 -7.91 -3.85
C ALA A 46 12.00 -8.26 -3.40
N TYR A 47 12.14 -8.91 -2.25
CA TYR A 47 13.44 -9.33 -1.74
C TYR A 47 14.05 -10.44 -2.61
N ALA A 48 13.28 -11.44 -3.03
CA ALA A 48 13.73 -12.46 -3.97
C ALA A 48 14.21 -11.85 -5.28
N ALA A 49 13.41 -10.96 -5.88
CA ALA A 49 13.77 -10.27 -7.12
C ALA A 49 15.05 -9.42 -6.97
N SER A 50 15.25 -8.76 -5.82
CA SER A 50 16.46 -7.98 -5.58
C SER A 50 17.72 -8.85 -5.40
N VAL A 51 17.57 -10.08 -4.89
CA VAL A 51 18.66 -11.07 -4.89
C VAL A 51 18.99 -11.51 -6.31
N ASP A 52 17.99 -11.81 -7.14
CA ASP A 52 18.20 -12.18 -8.53
C ASP A 52 18.86 -11.05 -9.32
N LEU A 53 18.44 -9.81 -9.12
CA LEU A 53 19.10 -8.64 -9.69
C LEU A 53 20.54 -8.47 -9.19
N ALA A 54 20.87 -8.89 -7.97
CA ALA A 54 22.25 -8.87 -7.49
C ALA A 54 23.12 -9.91 -8.22
N ARG A 55 22.57 -11.08 -8.55
CA ARG A 55 23.26 -12.08 -9.39
C ARG A 55 23.57 -11.56 -10.78
N GLU A 56 22.64 -10.81 -11.39
CA GLU A 56 22.79 -10.28 -12.74
C GLU A 56 23.69 -9.03 -12.80
N ARG A 57 23.58 -8.13 -11.83
CA ARG A 57 24.10 -6.75 -11.91
C ARG A 57 25.02 -6.37 -10.74
N GLY A 58 25.31 -7.31 -9.86
CA GLY A 58 26.07 -7.09 -8.63
C GLY A 58 25.27 -6.45 -7.51
N VAL A 59 25.76 -6.59 -6.30
CA VAL A 59 25.19 -6.04 -5.06
C VAL A 59 25.24 -4.51 -5.03
N PHE A 60 24.53 -3.87 -4.09
CA PHE A 60 24.74 -2.44 -3.85
C PHE A 60 26.13 -2.21 -3.21
N PRO A 61 26.84 -1.11 -3.58
CA PRO A 61 28.26 -0.93 -3.22
C PRO A 61 28.60 -0.98 -1.71
N GLN A 62 27.68 -0.59 -0.85
CA GLN A 62 27.88 -0.62 0.60
C GLN A 62 27.33 -1.91 1.26
N PHE A 63 27.08 -2.97 0.46
CA PHE A 63 26.55 -4.21 1.01
C PHE A 63 27.61 -4.91 1.87
N ASP A 64 27.22 -5.21 3.12
CA ASP A 64 27.89 -6.12 4.03
C ASP A 64 26.85 -7.09 4.57
N ALA A 65 27.02 -8.38 4.29
CA ALA A 65 26.04 -9.40 4.66
C ALA A 65 25.86 -9.52 6.17
N THR A 66 26.94 -9.37 6.94
CA THR A 66 26.92 -9.48 8.40
C THR A 66 26.08 -8.36 9.01
N GLY A 67 26.36 -7.11 8.63
CA GLY A 67 25.58 -5.96 9.10
C GLY A 67 24.15 -5.93 8.57
N TYR A 68 23.95 -6.33 7.31
CA TYR A 68 22.61 -6.31 6.69
C TYR A 68 21.64 -7.30 7.35
N LEU A 69 22.14 -8.48 7.76
CA LEU A 69 21.37 -9.54 8.41
C LEU A 69 21.56 -9.58 9.94
N ALA A 70 22.19 -8.55 10.53
CA ALA A 70 22.39 -8.49 11.98
C ALA A 70 21.05 -8.51 12.73
N GLU A 71 21.04 -9.08 13.92
CA GLU A 71 19.88 -9.10 14.80
C GLU A 71 19.31 -7.68 15.00
N GLY A 72 17.99 -7.56 14.96
CA GLY A 72 17.28 -6.28 15.08
C GLY A 72 17.11 -5.52 13.75
N THR A 73 17.77 -5.93 12.66
CA THR A 73 17.51 -5.35 11.33
C THR A 73 16.21 -5.87 10.74
N PHE A 74 15.67 -5.16 9.73
CA PHE A 74 14.51 -5.66 9.00
C PHE A 74 14.81 -7.00 8.31
N ALA A 75 15.98 -7.11 7.70
CA ALA A 75 16.37 -8.31 6.95
C ALA A 75 16.57 -9.55 7.82
N SER A 76 16.86 -9.40 9.10
CA SER A 76 16.94 -10.53 10.07
C SER A 76 15.60 -11.21 10.33
N ARG A 77 14.49 -10.55 9.96
CA ARG A 77 13.11 -11.07 10.11
C ARG A 77 12.53 -11.68 8.83
N LEU A 78 13.30 -11.69 7.75
CA LEU A 78 12.91 -12.34 6.50
C LEU A 78 12.86 -13.86 6.67
N PRO A 79 12.09 -14.59 5.86
CA PRO A 79 12.16 -16.04 5.79
C PRO A 79 13.60 -16.54 5.65
N GLU A 80 13.92 -17.65 6.31
CA GLU A 80 15.28 -18.19 6.33
C GLU A 80 15.85 -18.45 4.92
N SER A 81 15.00 -18.89 4.00
CA SER A 81 15.37 -19.08 2.59
C SER A 81 15.87 -17.80 1.92
N LEU A 82 15.21 -16.65 2.19
CA LEU A 82 15.64 -15.35 1.69
C LEU A 82 16.92 -14.88 2.37
N GLN A 83 17.05 -15.06 3.68
CA GLN A 83 18.28 -14.74 4.40
C GLN A 83 19.46 -15.55 3.87
N ALA A 84 19.28 -16.87 3.63
CA ALA A 84 20.30 -17.72 3.03
C ALA A 84 20.67 -17.27 1.62
N ALA A 85 19.70 -16.90 0.79
CA ALA A 85 19.94 -16.37 -0.55
C ALA A 85 20.73 -15.04 -0.52
N ILE A 86 20.41 -14.14 0.43
CA ILE A 86 21.13 -12.88 0.63
C ILE A 86 22.57 -13.14 1.10
N ARG A 87 22.80 -14.11 2.01
CA ARG A 87 24.17 -14.50 2.40
C ARG A 87 24.99 -15.01 1.24
N ALA A 88 24.37 -15.82 0.38
CA ALA A 88 25.06 -16.47 -0.73
C ALA A 88 25.33 -15.55 -1.92
N HIS A 89 24.40 -14.64 -2.24
CA HIS A 89 24.41 -13.86 -3.49
C HIS A 89 24.39 -12.35 -3.28
N GLY A 90 24.17 -11.89 -2.04
CA GLY A 90 23.93 -10.49 -1.72
C GLY A 90 22.57 -9.99 -2.19
N ILE A 91 22.38 -8.68 -2.16
CA ILE A 91 21.15 -8.02 -2.57
C ILE A 91 21.46 -6.74 -3.36
N ARG A 92 20.63 -6.42 -4.37
CA ARG A 92 20.86 -5.27 -5.26
C ARG A 92 20.54 -3.94 -4.62
N ASN A 93 19.53 -3.88 -3.75
CA ASN A 93 18.98 -2.67 -3.18
C ASN A 93 19.03 -2.76 -1.65
N SER A 94 19.44 -1.69 -0.99
CA SER A 94 19.56 -1.70 0.48
C SER A 94 18.20 -1.63 1.19
N HIS A 95 17.21 -0.96 0.58
CA HIS A 95 15.82 -0.88 1.01
C HIS A 95 14.94 -0.99 -0.23
N LEU A 96 13.80 -1.64 -0.12
CA LEU A 96 12.95 -1.98 -1.26
C LEU A 96 11.54 -1.45 -1.15
N LEU A 97 10.97 -1.34 0.04
CA LEU A 97 9.53 -1.21 0.24
C LEU A 97 9.17 0.12 0.89
N SER A 98 8.15 0.76 0.34
CA SER A 98 7.51 1.93 0.95
C SER A 98 6.08 2.06 0.45
N ILE A 99 5.16 2.47 1.32
CA ILE A 99 3.79 2.75 0.92
C ILE A 99 3.61 4.26 0.86
N ALA A 100 3.62 4.78 -0.36
CA ALA A 100 3.43 6.20 -0.64
C ALA A 100 1.94 6.59 -0.59
N PRO A 101 1.61 7.90 -0.44
CA PRO A 101 0.21 8.37 -0.46
C PRO A 101 -0.51 8.09 -1.77
N THR A 102 0.17 8.10 -2.90
CA THR A 102 -0.33 7.79 -4.26
C THR A 102 -1.55 8.58 -4.75
N GLY A 103 -1.85 9.74 -4.19
CA GLY A 103 -3.05 10.52 -4.54
C GLY A 103 -3.19 10.84 -6.03
N THR A 104 -2.12 11.31 -6.68
CA THR A 104 -2.12 11.56 -8.13
C THR A 104 -2.11 10.26 -8.92
N VAL A 105 -1.36 9.25 -8.44
CA VAL A 105 -1.23 7.96 -9.12
C VAL A 105 -2.57 7.23 -9.16
N SER A 106 -3.32 7.23 -8.05
CA SER A 106 -4.63 6.58 -7.99
C SER A 106 -5.64 7.22 -8.94
N LEU A 107 -5.61 8.54 -9.10
CA LEU A 107 -6.48 9.25 -10.03
C LEU A 107 -6.09 9.04 -11.51
N ALA A 108 -4.77 9.05 -11.80
CA ALA A 108 -4.29 9.06 -13.17
C ALA A 108 -4.11 7.65 -13.77
N PHE A 109 -3.79 6.66 -12.96
CA PHE A 109 -3.36 5.34 -13.42
C PHE A 109 -4.08 4.16 -12.76
N ALA A 110 -4.77 4.37 -11.65
CA ALA A 110 -5.43 3.32 -10.88
C ALA A 110 -6.95 3.52 -10.80
N ASP A 111 -7.54 4.16 -11.81
CA ASP A 111 -8.97 4.28 -12.01
C ASP A 111 -9.74 4.79 -10.78
N ASN A 112 -9.15 5.78 -10.11
CA ASN A 112 -9.68 6.39 -8.87
C ASN A 112 -9.83 5.39 -7.70
N ALA A 113 -8.92 4.42 -7.59
CA ALA A 113 -8.85 3.56 -6.41
C ALA A 113 -8.38 4.33 -5.17
N SER A 114 -8.57 3.75 -4.00
CA SER A 114 -8.09 4.32 -2.73
C SER A 114 -6.58 4.52 -2.71
N ASN A 115 -6.11 5.50 -1.94
CA ASN A 115 -4.71 5.94 -1.93
C ASN A 115 -3.84 5.03 -1.06
N GLY A 116 -2.82 4.39 -1.63
CA GLY A 116 -1.87 3.58 -0.88
C GLY A 116 -2.56 2.56 0.03
N ILE A 117 -2.29 2.64 1.33
CA ILE A 117 -2.92 1.81 2.36
C ILE A 117 -4.29 2.34 2.82
N GLU A 118 -4.68 3.56 2.38
CA GLU A 118 -5.87 4.22 2.89
C GLU A 118 -7.17 3.49 2.50
N PRO A 119 -8.20 3.55 3.36
CA PRO A 119 -9.55 3.26 2.92
C PRO A 119 -10.04 4.39 2.00
N PRO A 120 -11.05 4.16 1.15
CA PRO A 120 -11.66 5.24 0.39
C PRO A 120 -12.18 6.34 1.30
N PHE A 121 -11.92 7.59 0.93
CA PHE A 121 -12.47 8.74 1.66
C PHE A 121 -13.99 8.83 1.46
N SER A 122 -14.44 8.59 0.23
CA SER A 122 -15.83 8.51 -0.16
C SER A 122 -15.96 7.60 -1.37
N TRP A 123 -17.05 6.85 -1.46
CA TRP A 123 -17.33 5.94 -2.57
C TRP A 123 -17.80 6.68 -3.83
N MET A 124 -18.44 7.82 -3.64
CA MET A 124 -18.84 8.74 -4.71
C MET A 124 -18.82 10.17 -4.19
N TYR A 125 -18.26 11.11 -4.94
CA TYR A 125 -18.25 12.52 -4.59
C TYR A 125 -18.33 13.41 -5.84
N LYS A 126 -18.70 14.67 -5.63
CA LYS A 126 -18.69 15.69 -6.67
C LYS A 126 -17.42 16.51 -6.60
N ARG A 127 -16.71 16.58 -7.71
CA ARG A 127 -15.53 17.43 -7.85
C ARG A 127 -15.90 18.67 -8.66
N LYS A 128 -15.61 19.83 -8.11
CA LYS A 128 -15.74 21.10 -8.80
C LYS A 128 -14.42 21.44 -9.48
N LYS A 129 -14.47 21.64 -10.80
CA LYS A 129 -13.34 22.09 -11.60
C LYS A 129 -13.63 23.51 -12.08
N ARG A 130 -12.69 24.42 -11.84
CA ARG A 130 -12.76 25.77 -12.44
C ARG A 130 -12.23 25.68 -13.86
N GLU A 131 -13.05 26.11 -14.83
CA GLU A 131 -12.70 26.15 -16.23
C GLU A 131 -11.92 27.42 -16.58
N SER A 132 -11.31 27.47 -17.77
CA SER A 132 -10.50 28.61 -18.21
C SER A 132 -11.29 29.91 -18.39
N ASP A 133 -12.59 29.82 -18.62
CA ASP A 133 -13.53 30.96 -18.73
C ASP A 133 -14.02 31.47 -17.36
N GLY A 134 -13.55 30.86 -16.25
CA GLY A 134 -13.96 31.20 -14.89
C GLY A 134 -15.22 30.49 -14.39
N SER A 135 -15.91 29.75 -15.24
CA SER A 135 -17.04 28.90 -14.85
C SER A 135 -16.60 27.73 -13.98
N THR A 136 -17.55 27.07 -13.32
CA THR A 136 -17.29 25.87 -12.52
C THR A 136 -18.15 24.73 -13.05
N THR A 137 -17.48 23.64 -13.43
CA THR A 137 -18.14 22.39 -13.83
C THR A 137 -18.06 21.38 -12.69
N GLU A 138 -19.18 20.73 -12.39
CA GLU A 138 -19.22 19.63 -11.42
C GLU A 138 -19.11 18.29 -12.14
N TYR A 139 -18.20 17.45 -11.66
CA TYR A 139 -18.02 16.08 -12.14
C TYR A 139 -18.34 15.11 -11.00
N ALA A 140 -19.16 14.10 -11.29
CA ALA A 140 -19.30 12.96 -10.43
C ALA A 140 -18.03 12.12 -10.52
N VAL A 141 -17.41 11.84 -9.38
CA VAL A 141 -16.22 11.00 -9.29
C VAL A 141 -16.60 9.77 -8.49
N GLU A 142 -16.50 8.62 -9.15
CA GLU A 142 -16.87 7.32 -8.60
C GLU A 142 -15.59 6.57 -8.22
N ASP A 143 -15.59 5.96 -7.05
CA ASP A 143 -14.52 5.06 -6.62
C ASP A 143 -14.53 3.78 -7.47
N HIS A 144 -13.37 3.18 -7.71
CA HIS A 144 -13.22 2.00 -8.54
C HIS A 144 -14.06 0.81 -8.03
N ALA A 145 -13.98 0.48 -6.73
CA ALA A 145 -14.71 -0.64 -6.16
C ALA A 145 -16.23 -0.41 -6.17
N TRP A 146 -16.67 0.83 -5.93
CA TRP A 146 -18.08 1.21 -5.99
C TRP A 146 -18.63 1.05 -7.42
N ARG A 147 -17.89 1.50 -8.43
CA ARG A 147 -18.27 1.36 -9.82
C ARG A 147 -18.33 -0.10 -10.24
N LEU A 148 -17.31 -0.90 -9.89
CA LEU A 148 -17.30 -2.34 -10.16
C LEU A 148 -18.49 -3.05 -9.50
N TYR A 149 -18.81 -2.72 -8.26
CA TYR A 149 -19.96 -3.29 -7.56
C TYR A 149 -21.26 -2.99 -8.29
N ARG A 150 -21.45 -1.74 -8.75
CA ARG A 150 -22.61 -1.34 -9.57
C ARG A 150 -22.68 -2.11 -10.90
N GLU A 151 -21.55 -2.25 -11.59
CA GLU A 151 -21.46 -2.96 -12.88
C GLU A 151 -21.77 -4.47 -12.73
N LEU A 152 -21.48 -5.04 -11.58
CA LEU A 152 -21.86 -6.41 -11.24
C LEU A 152 -23.33 -6.56 -10.80
N GLY A 153 -24.10 -5.49 -10.83
CA GLY A 153 -25.52 -5.49 -10.48
C GLY A 153 -25.83 -5.25 -9.01
N GLY A 154 -24.86 -4.78 -8.23
CA GLY A 154 -25.04 -4.42 -6.83
C GLY A 154 -25.89 -3.16 -6.65
N ASP A 155 -26.70 -3.12 -5.58
CA ASP A 155 -27.47 -1.92 -5.23
C ASP A 155 -26.60 -0.89 -4.53
N VAL A 156 -26.23 0.16 -5.25
CA VAL A 156 -25.40 1.25 -4.72
C VAL A 156 -26.12 2.17 -3.73
N ASN A 157 -27.45 2.05 -3.59
CA ASN A 157 -28.23 2.78 -2.59
C ASN A 157 -28.28 2.03 -1.24
N ALA A 158 -27.90 0.75 -1.25
CA ALA A 158 -27.85 -0.13 -0.08
C ALA A 158 -26.51 -0.89 -0.09
N LEU A 159 -25.41 -0.15 0.05
CA LEU A 159 -24.06 -0.75 0.05
C LEU A 159 -23.90 -1.75 1.19
N PRO A 160 -23.29 -2.92 0.94
CA PRO A 160 -22.89 -3.84 1.99
C PRO A 160 -21.96 -3.20 3.02
N ASP A 161 -21.93 -3.76 4.22
CA ASP A 161 -21.16 -3.24 5.36
C ASP A 161 -19.65 -3.21 5.18
N TYR A 162 -19.12 -3.97 4.22
CA TYR A 162 -17.69 -3.92 3.86
C TYR A 162 -17.30 -2.69 3.03
N PHE A 163 -18.24 -1.87 2.61
CA PHE A 163 -17.98 -0.54 2.03
C PHE A 163 -17.78 0.51 3.12
N VAL A 164 -16.69 0.40 3.87
CA VAL A 164 -16.35 1.33 4.96
C VAL A 164 -15.49 2.47 4.43
N SER A 165 -15.89 3.71 4.68
CA SER A 165 -15.11 4.91 4.33
C SER A 165 -14.17 5.34 5.46
N ALA A 166 -13.17 6.17 5.14
CA ALA A 166 -12.22 6.70 6.10
C ALA A 166 -12.86 7.46 7.26
N LEU A 167 -14.01 8.12 7.03
CA LEU A 167 -14.73 8.90 8.04
C LEU A 167 -15.63 8.06 8.94
N ALA A 168 -15.89 6.81 8.56
CA ALA A 168 -16.73 5.89 9.33
C ALA A 168 -15.95 5.05 10.35
N MET A 169 -14.63 5.24 10.43
CA MET A 169 -13.73 4.45 11.28
C MET A 169 -13.15 5.28 12.41
N SER A 170 -12.76 4.60 13.49
CA SER A 170 -12.04 5.22 14.59
C SER A 170 -10.54 5.44 14.26
N ALA A 171 -9.88 6.33 15.00
CA ALA A 171 -8.44 6.51 14.91
C ALA A 171 -7.67 5.21 15.18
N GLN A 172 -8.17 4.38 16.10
CA GLN A 172 -7.60 3.08 16.43
C GLN A 172 -7.62 2.13 15.24
N ASP A 173 -8.69 2.11 14.44
CA ASP A 173 -8.79 1.24 13.27
C ASP A 173 -7.79 1.63 12.19
N HIS A 174 -7.59 2.94 11.99
CA HIS A 174 -6.55 3.45 11.10
C HIS A 174 -5.15 3.02 11.54
N ILE A 175 -4.83 3.11 12.82
CA ILE A 175 -3.54 2.72 13.40
C ILE A 175 -3.37 1.21 13.34
N ALA A 176 -4.39 0.44 13.69
CA ALA A 176 -4.34 -1.02 13.67
C ALA A 176 -4.06 -1.61 12.27
N MET A 177 -4.58 -0.98 11.21
CA MET A 177 -4.24 -1.38 9.84
C MET A 177 -2.77 -1.09 9.52
N MET A 178 -2.23 0.04 9.91
CA MET A 178 -0.82 0.36 9.72
C MET A 178 0.07 -0.61 10.52
N GLU A 179 -0.31 -0.88 11.77
CA GLU A 179 0.39 -1.83 12.64
C GLU A 179 0.45 -3.24 12.05
N ALA A 180 -0.62 -3.69 11.39
CA ALA A 180 -0.67 -4.99 10.73
C ALA A 180 0.25 -5.07 9.51
N VAL A 181 0.45 -3.98 8.77
CA VAL A 181 1.22 -3.95 7.52
C VAL A 181 2.69 -3.54 7.71
N GLN A 182 3.01 -2.67 8.69
CA GLN A 182 4.35 -2.14 8.91
C GLN A 182 5.43 -3.21 9.11
N PRO A 183 5.18 -4.38 9.75
CA PRO A 183 6.18 -5.43 9.88
C PRO A 183 6.74 -5.95 8.55
N PHE A 184 6.02 -5.75 7.46
CA PHE A 184 6.37 -6.21 6.11
C PHE A 184 6.93 -5.10 5.20
N VAL A 185 7.11 -3.89 5.70
CA VAL A 185 7.62 -2.73 4.94
C VAL A 185 8.89 -2.22 5.59
N ASP A 186 10.01 -2.25 4.85
CA ASP A 186 11.35 -1.96 5.36
C ASP A 186 11.66 -0.46 5.53
N THR A 187 10.79 0.42 5.02
CA THR A 187 10.90 1.86 5.26
C THR A 187 9.62 2.41 5.89
N ALA A 188 8.91 3.31 5.25
CA ALA A 188 7.77 4.00 5.85
C ALA A 188 6.46 3.73 5.09
N ILE A 189 5.37 3.79 5.84
CA ILE A 189 4.01 3.82 5.34
C ILE A 189 3.46 5.22 5.58
N SER A 190 2.96 5.87 4.53
CA SER A 190 2.17 7.09 4.68
C SER A 190 0.74 6.73 5.07
N LYS A 191 0.27 7.30 6.17
CA LYS A 191 -1.09 7.03 6.68
C LYS A 191 -1.74 8.29 7.22
N THR A 192 -2.96 8.55 6.75
CA THR A 192 -3.83 9.59 7.30
C THR A 192 -4.73 8.99 8.37
N VAL A 193 -4.84 9.65 9.50
CA VAL A 193 -5.79 9.32 10.55
C VAL A 193 -6.84 10.44 10.60
N ASN A 194 -8.08 10.10 10.27
CA ASN A 194 -9.19 11.04 10.34
C ASN A 194 -9.80 11.02 11.75
N ILE A 195 -9.94 12.18 12.33
CA ILE A 195 -10.54 12.36 13.65
C ILE A 195 -11.71 13.32 13.49
N PRO A 196 -12.91 13.00 14.02
CA PRO A 196 -14.02 13.95 14.04
C PRO A 196 -13.60 15.26 14.73
N ALA A 197 -14.07 16.39 14.21
CA ALA A 197 -13.96 17.65 14.91
C ALA A 197 -15.01 17.65 16.04
N ASP A 198 -14.59 17.96 17.28
CA ASP A 198 -15.48 18.16 18.43
C ASP A 198 -16.32 19.43 18.28
#